data_a57957da32586dcf1cab00dbdeaa4688
#
_entry.id   a57957da32586dcf1cab00dbdeaa4688
#
_cell.length_a   1.000
_cell.length_b   1.000
_cell.length_c   1.000
_cell.angle_alpha   90.00
_cell.angle_beta   90.00
_cell.angle_gamma   90.00
#
_symmetry.space_group_name_H-M   'P 1'
#
loop_
_entity.id
_entity.type
_entity.pdbx_description
1 polymer ?
#
loop_
_entity_poly.entity_id
_entity_poly.type
_entity_poly.pdbx_seq_one_letter_code
_entity_poly.pdbx_strand_id
1 'polypeptide(L)'
;MRKVLQDSEVHTRVVIGEGERDDAPMLYIGEEMGNPESDLKIDIAVDPLECTNHCAKDLPDALSVLAAAPRGALLNAPDTYMNKLCGSSKLIGHIALDNSVEDNLSIAAKVLQKNTSELKIIVMDRERHIDLISILKDLGVQPILIRDGDVSGGLKAAEGSVDLLYGIGAAPEGLSLIHI
;
A
#
# COMPACT_ATOMS: atom_id res chain seq x y z
N MET A 1 4.40 -6.37 -18.28
CA MET A 1 4.91 -5.05 -17.84
C MET A 1 6.28 -4.74 -18.46
N ARG A 2 7.37 -5.42 -18.15
CA ARG A 2 8.74 -5.12 -18.61
C ARG A 2 8.85 -4.89 -20.13
N LYS A 3 8.28 -5.77 -20.97
CA LYS A 3 8.32 -5.62 -22.43
C LYS A 3 7.69 -4.30 -22.91
N VAL A 4 6.58 -3.88 -22.33
CA VAL A 4 5.91 -2.62 -22.69
C VAL A 4 6.78 -1.42 -22.32
N LEU A 5 7.43 -1.46 -21.15
CA LEU A 5 8.36 -0.41 -20.73
C LEU A 5 9.60 -0.36 -21.63
N GLN A 6 10.13 -1.54 -22.04
CA GLN A 6 11.28 -1.64 -22.93
C GLN A 6 10.99 -1.07 -24.32
N ASP A 7 9.78 -1.24 -24.83
CA ASP A 7 9.35 -0.79 -26.15
C ASP A 7 8.81 0.67 -26.14
N SER A 8 8.89 1.35 -24.98
CA SER A 8 8.37 2.73 -24.82
C SER A 8 9.34 3.79 -25.34
N GLU A 9 8.79 4.94 -25.77
CA GLU A 9 9.56 6.13 -26.15
C GLU A 9 10.11 6.92 -24.95
N VAL A 10 9.78 6.50 -23.72
CA VAL A 10 10.16 7.16 -22.48
C VAL A 10 11.38 6.45 -21.89
N HIS A 11 12.34 7.22 -21.36
CA HIS A 11 13.47 6.66 -20.63
C HIS A 11 13.07 6.41 -19.17
N THR A 12 12.80 5.16 -18.82
CA THR A 12 12.37 4.77 -17.48
C THR A 12 13.52 4.19 -16.67
N ARG A 13 13.51 4.43 -15.35
CA ARG A 13 14.40 3.78 -14.38
C ARG A 13 13.59 3.24 -13.22
N VAL A 14 13.82 1.98 -12.86
CA VAL A 14 13.21 1.36 -11.67
C VAL A 14 13.91 1.88 -10.42
N VAL A 15 13.16 2.47 -9.49
CA VAL A 15 13.67 2.93 -8.18
C VAL A 15 13.15 2.07 -7.02
N ILE A 16 12.01 1.43 -7.21
CA ILE A 16 11.49 0.36 -6.35
C ILE A 16 10.97 -0.72 -7.29
N GLY A 17 11.38 -1.96 -7.08
CA GLY A 17 11.01 -3.06 -7.96
C GLY A 17 11.27 -4.42 -7.32
N GLU A 18 11.29 -5.43 -8.17
CA GLU A 18 11.60 -6.79 -7.79
C GLU A 18 13.10 -6.98 -7.53
N GLY A 19 13.48 -7.97 -6.75
CA GLY A 19 14.81 -8.52 -6.86
C GLY A 19 15.79 -8.27 -5.72
N GLU A 20 15.48 -7.48 -4.68
CA GLU A 20 16.34 -7.49 -3.49
C GLU A 20 16.16 -8.76 -2.64
N ARG A 21 14.97 -9.37 -2.69
CA ARG A 21 14.66 -10.61 -1.96
C ARG A 21 14.68 -11.86 -2.82
N ASP A 22 14.39 -11.75 -4.12
CA ASP A 22 14.02 -12.90 -4.95
C ASP A 22 14.98 -13.16 -6.13
N ASP A 23 16.12 -12.45 -6.24
CA ASP A 23 17.04 -12.53 -7.38
C ASP A 23 16.30 -12.46 -8.74
N ALA A 24 15.25 -11.63 -8.82
CA ALA A 24 14.43 -11.54 -10.02
C ALA A 24 15.25 -10.98 -11.19
N PRO A 25 15.20 -11.63 -12.38
CA PRO A 25 16.02 -11.24 -13.52
C PRO A 25 15.49 -9.99 -14.24
N MET A 26 14.46 -9.35 -13.72
CA MET A 26 13.77 -8.22 -14.36
C MET A 26 13.16 -7.26 -13.35
N LEU A 27 13.00 -6.00 -13.76
CA LEU A 27 12.43 -4.93 -12.94
C LEU A 27 13.16 -4.72 -11.60
N TYR A 28 14.47 -4.97 -11.60
CA TYR A 28 15.33 -4.75 -10.45
C TYR A 28 15.65 -3.25 -10.27
N ILE A 29 15.98 -2.86 -9.06
CA ILE A 29 16.36 -1.47 -8.74
C ILE A 29 17.56 -1.04 -9.58
N GLY A 30 17.41 0.07 -10.30
CA GLY A 30 18.39 0.62 -11.22
C GLY A 30 18.26 0.11 -12.66
N GLU A 31 17.35 -0.84 -12.97
CA GLU A 31 17.10 -1.23 -14.37
C GLU A 31 16.56 -0.05 -15.15
N GLU A 32 17.21 0.23 -16.30
CA GLU A 32 16.77 1.26 -17.23
C GLU A 32 16.15 0.62 -18.47
N MET A 33 15.05 1.18 -18.94
CA MET A 33 14.25 0.66 -20.05
C MET A 33 13.72 1.81 -20.92
N GLY A 34 13.28 1.45 -22.14
CA GLY A 34 12.75 2.41 -23.09
C GLY A 34 13.85 3.11 -23.90
N ASN A 35 13.56 4.29 -24.43
CA ASN A 35 14.47 5.03 -25.28
C ASN A 35 15.47 5.88 -24.45
N PRO A 36 16.77 5.53 -24.42
CA PRO A 36 17.77 6.26 -23.63
C PRO A 36 18.01 7.70 -24.10
N GLU A 37 17.68 8.00 -25.36
CA GLU A 37 17.81 9.34 -25.94
C GLU A 37 16.58 10.22 -25.70
N SER A 38 15.57 9.71 -25.00
CA SER A 38 14.34 10.47 -24.71
C SER A 38 14.60 11.63 -23.75
N ASP A 39 14.04 12.79 -24.07
CA ASP A 39 14.01 13.94 -23.17
C ASP A 39 13.09 13.69 -21.95
N LEU A 40 12.11 12.78 -22.11
CA LEU A 40 11.20 12.41 -21.02
C LEU A 40 11.83 11.28 -20.20
N LYS A 41 12.37 11.64 -19.04
CA LYS A 41 12.99 10.72 -18.08
C LYS A 41 12.11 10.57 -16.85
N ILE A 42 11.72 9.34 -16.55
CA ILE A 42 10.88 9.02 -15.39
C ILE A 42 11.51 7.96 -14.50
N ASP A 43 11.21 8.04 -13.23
CA ASP A 43 11.43 6.95 -12.28
C ASP A 43 10.12 6.20 -12.07
N ILE A 44 10.21 4.89 -11.89
CA ILE A 44 9.07 4.02 -11.60
C ILE A 44 9.30 3.22 -10.32
N ALA A 45 8.23 3.07 -9.56
CA ALA A 45 8.10 2.08 -8.51
C ALA A 45 7.11 1.03 -8.98
N VAL A 46 7.46 -0.24 -8.95
CA VAL A 46 6.68 -1.30 -9.57
C VAL A 46 6.66 -2.56 -8.72
N ASP A 47 5.45 -3.12 -8.58
CA ASP A 47 5.22 -4.50 -8.15
C ASP A 47 4.33 -5.17 -9.21
N PRO A 48 4.91 -6.06 -10.04
CA PRO A 48 4.17 -6.72 -11.12
C PRO A 48 3.04 -7.63 -10.62
N LEU A 49 3.17 -8.18 -9.42
CA LEU A 49 2.19 -9.08 -8.82
C LEU A 49 2.16 -8.94 -7.29
N GLU A 50 1.54 -7.86 -6.83
CA GLU A 50 1.19 -7.67 -5.42
C GLU A 50 0.18 -8.73 -4.98
N CYS A 51 0.41 -9.32 -3.80
CA CYS A 51 -0.42 -10.37 -3.25
C CYS A 51 -0.35 -11.71 -4.01
N THR A 52 0.87 -12.19 -4.25
CA THR A 52 1.18 -13.43 -4.98
C THR A 52 0.41 -14.66 -4.45
N ASN A 53 0.21 -14.76 -3.13
CA ASN A 53 -0.56 -15.86 -2.53
C ASN A 53 -2.03 -15.91 -2.96
N HIS A 54 -2.65 -14.75 -3.19
CA HIS A 54 -4.02 -14.69 -3.68
C HIS A 54 -4.08 -15.11 -5.15
N CYS A 55 -3.14 -14.64 -5.98
CA CYS A 55 -3.04 -15.06 -7.37
C CYS A 55 -2.86 -16.59 -7.48
N ALA A 56 -1.94 -17.17 -6.71
CA ALA A 56 -1.66 -18.61 -6.72
C ALA A 56 -2.86 -19.47 -6.29
N LYS A 57 -3.80 -18.92 -5.54
CA LYS A 57 -5.00 -19.61 -5.02
C LYS A 57 -6.29 -19.20 -5.70
N ASP A 58 -6.21 -18.45 -6.80
CA ASP A 58 -7.37 -17.90 -7.50
C ASP A 58 -8.33 -17.11 -6.60
N LEU A 59 -7.74 -16.34 -5.68
CA LEU A 59 -8.46 -15.47 -4.76
C LEU A 59 -8.49 -14.03 -5.32
N PRO A 60 -9.47 -13.20 -4.93
CA PRO A 60 -9.53 -11.80 -5.32
C PRO A 60 -8.40 -10.97 -4.70
N ASP A 61 -8.26 -9.74 -5.18
CA ASP A 61 -7.38 -8.70 -4.61
C ASP A 61 -5.88 -8.84 -4.94
N ALA A 62 -5.48 -9.73 -5.85
CA ALA A 62 -4.16 -9.67 -6.46
C ALA A 62 -4.11 -8.49 -7.45
N LEU A 63 -3.06 -7.68 -7.37
CA LEU A 63 -2.90 -6.44 -8.13
C LEU A 63 -1.57 -6.42 -8.89
N SER A 64 -1.50 -5.58 -9.90
CA SER A 64 -0.24 -5.11 -10.48
C SER A 64 -0.17 -3.61 -10.22
N VAL A 65 0.89 -3.16 -9.57
CA VAL A 65 1.05 -1.78 -9.11
C VAL A 65 2.20 -1.13 -9.84
N LEU A 66 1.98 0.10 -10.31
CA LEU A 66 3.02 0.95 -10.89
C LEU A 66 2.76 2.40 -10.52
N ALA A 67 3.76 3.04 -9.91
CA ALA A 67 3.80 4.49 -9.73
C ALA A 67 4.92 5.06 -10.61
N ALA A 68 4.68 6.21 -11.23
CA ALA A 68 5.62 6.89 -12.10
C ALA A 68 5.70 8.38 -11.76
N ALA A 69 6.90 8.94 -11.77
CA ALA A 69 7.12 10.36 -11.55
C ALA A 69 8.35 10.84 -12.34
N PRO A 70 8.54 12.16 -12.54
CA PRO A 70 9.76 12.70 -13.12
C PRO A 70 11.01 12.14 -12.39
N ARG A 71 12.10 11.99 -13.13
CA ARG A 71 13.38 11.47 -12.64
C ARG A 71 13.80 12.17 -11.33
N GLY A 72 14.00 11.39 -10.26
CA GLY A 72 14.38 11.87 -8.93
C GLY A 72 13.23 12.35 -8.04
N ALA A 73 11.97 12.26 -8.48
CA ALA A 73 10.82 12.72 -7.70
C ALA A 73 10.17 11.61 -6.84
N LEU A 74 10.47 10.32 -7.10
CA LEU A 74 10.02 9.24 -6.25
C LEU A 74 10.91 9.09 -5.02
N LEU A 75 10.28 8.89 -3.86
CA LEU A 75 10.98 8.54 -2.64
C LEU A 75 11.61 7.15 -2.79
N ASN A 76 12.92 7.06 -2.53
CA ASN A 76 13.58 5.77 -2.42
C ASN A 76 13.31 5.20 -1.01
N ALA A 77 12.30 4.35 -0.88
CA ALA A 77 11.99 3.72 0.40
C ALA A 77 12.94 2.54 0.65
N PRO A 78 13.53 2.47 1.84
CA PRO A 78 14.28 1.29 2.25
C PRO A 78 13.33 0.08 2.39
N ASP A 79 13.85 -1.13 2.16
CA ASP A 79 13.12 -2.38 2.39
C ASP A 79 12.95 -2.64 3.90
N THR A 80 12.05 -1.88 4.50
CA THR A 80 11.69 -1.93 5.92
C THR A 80 10.19 -1.99 6.09
N TYR A 81 9.75 -2.27 7.32
CA TYR A 81 8.34 -2.17 7.69
C TYR A 81 8.01 -0.76 8.18
N MET A 82 6.80 -0.31 7.89
CA MET A 82 6.27 0.97 8.34
C MET A 82 4.88 0.85 8.94
N ASN A 83 4.51 1.76 9.83
CA ASN A 83 3.15 1.93 10.27
C ASN A 83 2.30 2.46 9.12
N LYS A 84 1.12 1.88 8.92
CA LYS A 84 0.16 2.23 7.88
C LYS A 84 -1.19 2.56 8.49
N LEU A 85 -1.75 3.70 8.08
CA LEU A 85 -3.10 4.14 8.40
C LEU A 85 -3.70 4.73 7.13
N CYS A 86 -4.66 4.04 6.53
CA CYS A 86 -5.36 4.50 5.33
C CYS A 86 -6.84 4.67 5.62
N GLY A 87 -7.45 5.67 5.01
CA GLY A 87 -8.88 5.94 5.09
C GLY A 87 -9.35 6.78 3.92
N SER A 88 -10.64 7.01 3.82
CA SER A 88 -11.21 7.83 2.76
C SER A 88 -10.79 9.31 2.88
N SER A 89 -10.95 10.06 1.79
CA SER A 89 -10.65 11.49 1.75
C SER A 89 -11.37 12.32 2.83
N LYS A 90 -12.49 11.82 3.37
CA LYS A 90 -13.21 12.47 4.49
C LYS A 90 -12.40 12.51 5.78
N LEU A 91 -11.43 11.61 5.94
CA LEU A 91 -10.61 11.49 7.13
C LEU A 91 -9.29 12.27 7.05
N ILE A 92 -8.99 12.88 5.90
CA ILE A 92 -7.78 13.69 5.72
C ILE A 92 -7.73 14.82 6.75
N GLY A 93 -6.61 14.93 7.47
CA GLY A 93 -6.38 15.93 8.50
C GLY A 93 -7.11 15.66 9.83
N HIS A 94 -7.86 14.56 9.94
CA HIS A 94 -8.57 14.18 11.15
C HIS A 94 -7.88 13.06 11.93
N ILE A 95 -7.38 12.04 11.23
CA ILE A 95 -6.65 10.90 11.80
C ILE A 95 -5.16 11.04 11.54
N ALA A 96 -4.33 10.48 12.42
CA ALA A 96 -2.87 10.51 12.28
C ALA A 96 -2.22 9.29 12.94
N LEU A 97 -1.03 8.89 12.47
CA LEU A 97 -0.27 7.78 13.07
C LEU A 97 0.21 8.09 14.49
N ASP A 98 0.37 9.36 14.83
CA ASP A 98 0.80 9.81 16.17
C ASP A 98 -0.32 9.77 17.21
N ASN A 99 -1.57 9.61 16.78
CA ASN A 99 -2.69 9.43 17.69
C ASN A 99 -2.74 7.98 18.21
N SER A 100 -3.37 7.79 19.37
CA SER A 100 -3.70 6.43 19.83
C SER A 100 -4.70 5.75 18.88
N VAL A 101 -4.80 4.43 18.93
CA VAL A 101 -5.80 3.67 18.17
C VAL A 101 -7.20 4.13 18.55
N GLU A 102 -7.46 4.27 19.85
CA GLU A 102 -8.73 4.71 20.42
C GLU A 102 -9.16 6.08 19.90
N ASP A 103 -8.22 7.04 19.88
CA ASP A 103 -8.48 8.39 19.39
C ASP A 103 -8.80 8.36 17.89
N ASN A 104 -8.00 7.67 17.09
CA ASN A 104 -8.25 7.55 15.65
C ASN A 104 -9.62 6.93 15.36
N LEU A 105 -10.02 5.90 16.09
CA LEU A 105 -11.32 5.27 15.90
C LEU A 105 -12.47 6.19 16.32
N SER A 106 -12.33 6.86 17.46
CA SER A 106 -13.32 7.83 17.94
C SER A 106 -13.52 8.98 16.93
N ILE A 107 -12.42 9.51 16.40
CA ILE A 107 -12.43 10.56 15.38
C ILE A 107 -13.06 10.04 14.09
N ALA A 108 -12.64 8.88 13.60
CA ALA A 108 -13.16 8.28 12.37
C ALA A 108 -14.67 8.01 12.47
N ALA A 109 -15.12 7.44 13.58
CA ALA A 109 -16.55 7.19 13.84
C ALA A 109 -17.36 8.49 13.79
N LYS A 110 -16.87 9.55 14.44
CA LYS A 110 -17.53 10.87 14.45
C LYS A 110 -17.59 11.49 13.06
N VAL A 111 -16.48 11.49 12.31
CA VAL A 111 -16.42 12.08 10.96
C VAL A 111 -17.29 11.31 9.98
N LEU A 112 -17.30 9.98 10.08
CA LEU A 112 -18.09 9.10 9.21
C LEU A 112 -19.56 8.94 9.68
N GLN A 113 -19.93 9.55 10.81
CA GLN A 113 -21.28 9.47 11.41
C GLN A 113 -21.71 8.01 11.68
N LYS A 114 -20.80 7.22 12.26
CA LYS A 114 -21.00 5.83 12.65
C LYS A 114 -20.75 5.64 14.15
N ASN A 115 -21.25 4.54 14.72
CA ASN A 115 -20.76 4.06 15.99
C ASN A 115 -19.38 3.42 15.79
N THR A 116 -18.52 3.46 16.81
CA THR A 116 -17.18 2.84 16.71
C THR A 116 -17.26 1.36 16.32
N SER A 117 -18.23 0.63 16.86
CA SER A 117 -18.47 -0.79 16.57
C SER A 117 -18.92 -1.10 15.13
N GLU A 118 -19.36 -0.07 14.39
CA GLU A 118 -19.78 -0.20 12.99
C GLU A 118 -18.64 0.07 11.99
N LEU A 119 -17.47 0.49 12.50
CA LEU A 119 -16.31 0.73 11.65
C LEU A 119 -15.79 -0.58 11.05
N LYS A 120 -15.60 -0.56 9.75
CA LYS A 120 -14.99 -1.65 8.99
C LYS A 120 -13.49 -1.39 8.87
N ILE A 121 -12.70 -2.13 9.62
CA ILE A 121 -11.25 -1.96 9.70
C ILE A 121 -10.54 -3.19 9.19
N ILE A 122 -9.71 -3.04 8.16
CA ILE A 122 -8.83 -4.11 7.68
C ILE A 122 -7.54 -4.10 8.50
N VAL A 123 -7.12 -5.29 8.96
CA VAL A 123 -5.85 -5.53 9.63
C VAL A 123 -5.24 -6.82 9.08
N MET A 124 -3.93 -6.84 8.86
CA MET A 124 -3.25 -8.07 8.46
C MET A 124 -3.19 -9.06 9.64
N ASP A 125 -3.55 -10.32 9.38
CA ASP A 125 -3.45 -11.44 10.33
C ASP A 125 -1.98 -11.86 10.51
N ARG A 126 -1.27 -11.16 11.38
CA ARG A 126 0.14 -11.35 11.69
C ARG A 126 0.38 -11.21 13.20
N GLU A 127 1.36 -11.91 13.73
CA GLU A 127 1.73 -11.83 15.17
C GLU A 127 1.96 -10.40 15.64
N ARG A 128 2.59 -9.55 14.82
CA ARG A 128 2.83 -8.14 15.13
C ARG A 128 1.59 -7.28 15.30
N HIS A 129 0.41 -7.80 14.97
CA HIS A 129 -0.87 -7.08 15.09
C HIS A 129 -1.76 -7.63 16.22
N ILE A 130 -1.30 -8.59 17.01
CA ILE A 130 -2.10 -9.19 18.10
C ILE A 130 -2.62 -8.10 19.05
N ASP A 131 -1.76 -7.18 19.48
CA ASP A 131 -2.13 -6.09 20.39
C ASP A 131 -3.14 -5.15 19.74
N LEU A 132 -2.90 -4.73 18.47
CA LEU A 132 -3.84 -3.91 17.71
C LEU A 132 -5.21 -4.59 17.59
N ILE A 133 -5.23 -5.87 17.24
CA ILE A 133 -6.46 -6.65 17.10
C ILE A 133 -7.21 -6.75 18.45
N SER A 134 -6.48 -6.88 19.55
CA SER A 134 -7.06 -6.90 20.91
C SER A 134 -7.71 -5.55 21.24
N ILE A 135 -6.99 -4.44 21.03
CA ILE A 135 -7.51 -3.08 21.26
C ILE A 135 -8.79 -2.85 20.44
N LEU A 136 -8.79 -3.22 19.16
CA LEU A 136 -9.98 -3.06 18.30
C LEU A 136 -11.18 -3.83 18.85
N LYS A 137 -10.99 -5.08 19.31
CA LYS A 137 -12.04 -5.90 19.89
C LYS A 137 -12.56 -5.31 21.20
N ASP A 138 -11.68 -4.81 22.07
CA ASP A 138 -12.06 -4.16 23.32
C ASP A 138 -12.90 -2.90 23.11
N LEU A 139 -12.68 -2.22 21.98
CA LEU A 139 -13.50 -1.07 21.51
C LEU A 139 -14.80 -1.50 20.79
N GLY A 140 -15.08 -2.81 20.74
CA GLY A 140 -16.28 -3.35 20.11
C GLY A 140 -16.19 -3.49 18.58
N VAL A 141 -15.01 -3.28 17.99
CA VAL A 141 -14.80 -3.43 16.55
C VAL A 141 -14.40 -4.87 16.23
N GLN A 142 -15.03 -5.47 15.23
CA GLN A 142 -14.61 -6.75 14.67
C GLN A 142 -13.74 -6.47 13.42
N PRO A 143 -12.39 -6.56 13.51
CA PRO A 143 -11.54 -6.28 12.38
C PRO A 143 -11.70 -7.33 11.28
N ILE A 144 -11.61 -6.87 10.04
CA ILE A 144 -11.54 -7.73 8.85
C ILE A 144 -10.09 -8.18 8.72
N LEU A 145 -9.83 -9.44 9.05
CA LEU A 145 -8.48 -9.99 9.01
C LEU A 145 -8.14 -10.49 7.60
N ILE A 146 -7.05 -9.98 7.04
CA ILE A 146 -6.51 -10.41 5.75
C ILE A 146 -5.13 -11.05 5.95
N ARG A 147 -4.82 -12.06 5.14
CA ARG A 147 -3.52 -12.75 5.22
C ARG A 147 -2.46 -12.10 4.35
N ASP A 148 -2.87 -11.34 3.34
CA ASP A 148 -2.03 -10.72 2.35
C ASP A 148 -2.76 -9.54 1.71
N GLY A 149 -2.05 -8.62 0.99
CA GLY A 149 -2.68 -7.56 0.21
C GLY A 149 -3.04 -6.30 1.00
N ASP A 150 -2.11 -5.75 1.78
CA ASP A 150 -2.34 -4.48 2.49
C ASP A 150 -2.48 -3.29 1.53
N VAL A 151 -1.88 -3.33 0.34
CA VAL A 151 -2.10 -2.32 -0.72
C VAL A 151 -3.56 -2.33 -1.17
N SER A 152 -4.12 -3.52 -1.47
CA SER A 152 -5.54 -3.66 -1.81
C SER A 152 -6.45 -3.20 -0.66
N GLY A 153 -6.08 -3.53 0.59
CA GLY A 153 -6.78 -3.06 1.78
C GLY A 153 -6.77 -1.53 1.90
N GLY A 154 -5.63 -0.91 1.61
CA GLY A 154 -5.48 0.55 1.58
C GLY A 154 -6.34 1.22 0.51
N LEU A 155 -6.37 0.65 -0.70
CA LEU A 155 -7.23 1.13 -1.79
C LEU A 155 -8.71 1.06 -1.41
N LYS A 156 -9.16 -0.05 -0.83
CA LYS A 156 -10.53 -0.22 -0.32
C LYS A 156 -10.89 0.82 0.73
N ALA A 157 -9.95 1.19 1.60
CA ALA A 157 -10.15 2.24 2.58
C ALA A 157 -10.21 3.62 1.92
N ALA A 158 -9.34 3.91 0.95
CA ALA A 158 -9.33 5.17 0.22
C ALA A 158 -10.63 5.39 -0.59
N GLU A 159 -11.15 4.33 -1.21
CA GLU A 159 -12.42 4.34 -1.96
C GLU A 159 -13.66 4.37 -1.05
N GLY A 160 -13.51 4.05 0.24
CA GLY A 160 -14.61 4.03 1.22
C GLY A 160 -15.44 2.75 1.23
N SER A 161 -15.00 1.66 0.60
CA SER A 161 -15.65 0.35 0.72
C SER A 161 -15.41 -0.31 2.08
N VAL A 162 -14.32 0.07 2.74
CA VAL A 162 -14.08 -0.08 4.18
C VAL A 162 -13.70 1.28 4.76
N ASP A 163 -13.70 1.42 6.09
CA ASP A 163 -13.44 2.70 6.71
C ASP A 163 -11.95 2.98 6.90
N LEU A 164 -11.19 1.98 7.32
CA LEU A 164 -9.75 2.07 7.57
C LEU A 164 -9.01 0.80 7.16
N LEU A 165 -7.76 0.95 6.72
CA LEU A 165 -6.70 -0.04 6.90
C LEU A 165 -5.80 0.45 8.03
N TYR A 166 -5.46 -0.42 8.99
CA TYR A 166 -4.58 -0.09 10.09
C TYR A 166 -3.58 -1.22 10.37
N GLY A 167 -2.31 -0.89 10.51
CA GLY A 167 -1.30 -1.89 10.86
C GLY A 167 0.12 -1.54 10.43
N ILE A 168 0.93 -2.58 10.27
CA ILE A 168 2.35 -2.50 9.92
C ILE A 168 2.59 -3.39 8.69
N GLY A 169 3.16 -2.83 7.64
CA GLY A 169 3.48 -3.53 6.40
C GLY A 169 4.76 -3.03 5.75
N ALA A 170 5.19 -3.65 4.66
CA ALA A 170 6.39 -3.25 3.95
C ALA A 170 6.27 -1.84 3.37
N ALA A 171 7.35 -1.05 3.50
CA ALA A 171 7.36 0.35 3.08
C ALA A 171 7.32 0.51 1.55
N PRO A 172 8.09 -0.26 0.75
CA PRO A 172 8.09 -0.10 -0.71
C PRO A 172 6.72 -0.28 -1.35
N GLU A 173 5.94 -1.26 -0.89
CA GLU A 173 4.58 -1.53 -1.36
C GLU A 173 3.61 -0.40 -1.02
N GLY A 174 3.83 0.28 0.12
CA GLY A 174 2.99 1.38 0.60
C GLY A 174 3.18 2.70 -0.15
N LEU A 175 4.28 2.90 -0.87
CA LEU A 175 4.57 4.18 -1.53
C LEU A 175 3.57 4.55 -2.62
N SER A 176 3.02 3.57 -3.33
CA SER A 176 1.96 3.80 -4.32
C SER A 176 0.69 4.41 -3.70
N LEU A 177 0.46 4.19 -2.40
CA LEU A 177 -0.71 4.70 -1.66
C LEU A 177 -0.49 6.10 -1.07
N ILE A 178 0.76 6.52 -0.86
CA ILE A 178 1.07 7.85 -0.28
C ILE A 178 0.75 8.97 -1.27
N HIS A 179 0.69 8.68 -2.56
CA HIS A 179 0.48 9.66 -3.62
C HIS A 179 -0.97 9.70 -4.14
N ILE A 180 -1.88 8.97 -3.52
CA ILE A 180 -3.31 9.00 -3.78
C ILE A 180 -3.98 9.97 -2.79
#